data_286fa9a3f229c582382d1cea313da8e8
#
_entry.id   286fa9a3f229c582382d1cea313da8e8
#
_cell.length_a   1.000
_cell.length_b   1.000
_cell.length_c   1.000
_cell.angle_alpha   90.00
_cell.angle_beta   90.00
_cell.angle_gamma   90.00
#
_symmetry.space_group_name_H-M   'P 1'
#
loop_
_entity.id
_entity.type
_entity.pdbx_description
1 polymer ?
#
loop_
_entity_poly.entity_id
_entity_poly.type
_entity_poly.pdbx_seq_one_letter_code
_entity_poly.pdbx_strand_id
1 'polypeptide(L)'
;MTAIDPHIMKQINCFIQTLAPLHPQAAYRIAVVEAYNTQKHVFKGMFLVQAPYYLVLSAKDHPFAAVNAGYVMEQLVLYLVSKGFATCYLGDAKSKPDLDQYQPMIVVAFGKAAATAVKKPASRKKLTELVNQPPVAQQNARKIIEAARIAPSAFNLQPWRFMPQDGKIHIFMT
;
A
#
# COMPACT_ATOMS: atom_id res chain seq x y z
N MET A 1 -18.49 1.30 14.29
CA MET A 1 -17.07 0.92 14.06
C MET A 1 -16.41 0.78 15.41
N THR A 2 -15.45 -0.14 15.59
CA THR A 2 -14.86 -0.42 16.91
C THR A 2 -13.44 0.14 16.96
N ALA A 3 -13.11 0.81 18.06
CA ALA A 3 -11.75 1.27 18.34
C ALA A 3 -10.77 0.09 18.42
N ILE A 4 -9.54 0.31 18.00
CA ILE A 4 -8.43 -0.63 18.17
C ILE A 4 -7.91 -0.50 19.61
N ASP A 5 -7.50 -1.61 20.20
CA ASP A 5 -6.87 -1.64 21.52
C ASP A 5 -5.67 -0.66 21.56
N PRO A 6 -5.57 0.21 22.59
CA PRO A 6 -4.50 1.20 22.68
C PRO A 6 -3.09 0.60 22.64
N HIS A 7 -2.90 -0.61 23.18
CA HIS A 7 -1.62 -1.29 23.13
C HIS A 7 -1.24 -1.69 21.70
N ILE A 8 -2.22 -2.19 20.91
CA ILE A 8 -2.01 -2.52 19.51
C ILE A 8 -1.75 -1.25 18.70
N MET A 9 -2.49 -0.16 18.96
CA MET A 9 -2.26 1.13 18.30
C MET A 9 -0.84 1.65 18.59
N LYS A 10 -0.35 1.51 19.82
CA LYS A 10 1.04 1.83 20.16
C LYS A 10 2.04 1.01 19.36
N GLN A 11 1.79 -0.31 19.17
CA GLN A 11 2.66 -1.15 18.34
C GLN A 11 2.66 -0.70 16.88
N ILE A 12 1.50 -0.29 16.32
CA ILE A 12 1.40 0.25 14.96
C ILE A 12 2.23 1.53 14.83
N ASN A 13 2.08 2.46 15.77
CA ASN A 13 2.85 3.70 15.77
C ASN A 13 4.36 3.46 15.93
N CYS A 14 4.77 2.52 16.76
CA CYS A 14 6.17 2.11 16.88
C CYS A 14 6.68 1.54 15.55
N PHE A 15 5.91 0.68 14.88
CA PHE A 15 6.29 0.11 13.60
C PHE A 15 6.45 1.18 12.51
N ILE A 16 5.55 2.17 12.47
CA ILE A 16 5.67 3.32 11.55
C ILE A 16 7.04 4.01 11.70
N GLN A 17 7.57 4.14 12.90
CA GLN A 17 8.88 4.76 13.15
C GLN A 17 10.06 3.89 12.68
N THR A 18 9.85 2.60 12.48
CA THR A 18 10.91 1.67 12.00
C THR A 18 10.91 1.49 10.49
N LEU A 19 9.93 2.06 9.77
CA LEU A 19 9.83 1.91 8.32
C LEU A 19 11.05 2.52 7.62
N ALA A 20 11.71 1.70 6.81
CA ALA A 20 12.85 2.15 6.02
C ALA A 20 12.40 2.54 4.61
N PRO A 21 12.73 3.76 4.14
CA PRO A 21 12.45 4.17 2.77
C PRO A 21 13.39 3.46 1.78
N LEU A 22 12.93 3.27 0.55
CA LEU A 22 13.75 2.80 -0.55
C LEU A 22 14.76 3.89 -0.98
N HIS A 23 14.30 5.15 -0.98
CA HIS A 23 15.09 6.34 -1.29
C HIS A 23 15.09 7.29 -0.10
N PRO A 24 16.15 7.36 0.71
CA PRO A 24 16.19 8.19 1.92
C PRO A 24 15.96 9.69 1.68
N GLN A 25 16.30 10.20 0.47
CA GLN A 25 16.12 11.60 0.11
C GLN A 25 14.66 11.96 -0.20
N ALA A 26 13.83 10.99 -0.55
CA ALA A 26 12.40 11.19 -0.82
C ALA A 26 11.61 11.25 0.50
N ALA A 27 11.55 12.44 1.09
CA ALA A 27 10.92 12.67 2.39
C ALA A 27 9.43 12.34 2.37
N TYR A 28 8.96 11.62 3.38
CA TYR A 28 7.55 11.26 3.56
C TYR A 28 7.13 11.40 5.02
N ARG A 29 5.80 11.43 5.24
CA ARG A 29 5.15 11.36 6.56
C ARG A 29 3.98 10.39 6.49
N ILE A 30 3.69 9.70 7.60
CA ILE A 30 2.49 8.87 7.74
C ILE A 30 1.70 9.39 8.93
N ALA A 31 0.42 9.68 8.70
CA ALA A 31 -0.54 10.02 9.72
C ALA A 31 -1.55 8.88 9.89
N VAL A 32 -1.90 8.59 11.15
CA VAL A 32 -3.02 7.72 11.50
C VAL A 32 -4.22 8.62 11.80
N VAL A 33 -5.29 8.49 11.02
CA VAL A 33 -6.53 9.25 11.19
C VAL A 33 -7.57 8.35 11.84
N GLU A 34 -8.06 8.74 13.01
CA GLU A 34 -9.10 8.04 13.75
C GLU A 34 -10.49 8.47 13.26
N ALA A 35 -11.36 7.52 12.95
CA ALA A 35 -12.70 7.76 12.46
C ALA A 35 -13.77 6.83 13.10
N TYR A 36 -13.41 6.08 14.12
CA TYR A 36 -14.32 5.13 14.77
C TYR A 36 -15.49 5.79 15.49
N ASN A 37 -15.38 7.06 15.84
CA ASN A 37 -16.39 7.87 16.52
C ASN A 37 -17.22 8.76 15.59
N THR A 38 -17.05 8.65 14.27
CA THR A 38 -17.81 9.43 13.29
C THR A 38 -18.52 8.53 12.28
N GLN A 39 -19.71 8.96 11.85
CA GLN A 39 -20.45 8.35 10.74
C GLN A 39 -20.19 9.08 9.40
N LYS A 40 -19.51 10.22 9.43
CA LYS A 40 -19.20 11.01 8.24
C LYS A 40 -17.93 10.49 7.57
N HIS A 41 -17.90 10.55 6.25
CA HIS A 41 -16.67 10.29 5.51
C HIS A 41 -15.60 11.35 5.85
N VAL A 42 -14.42 10.87 6.22
CA VAL A 42 -13.27 11.73 6.57
C VAL A 42 -12.61 12.29 5.31
N PHE A 43 -12.73 11.57 4.19
CA PHE A 43 -12.18 11.94 2.89
C PHE A 43 -13.29 12.23 1.87
N LYS A 44 -12.94 12.95 0.80
CA LYS A 44 -13.77 13.09 -0.39
C LYS A 44 -13.27 12.12 -1.46
N GLY A 45 -14.20 11.54 -2.24
CA GLY A 45 -13.87 10.58 -3.31
C GLY A 45 -15.09 9.73 -3.66
N MET A 46 -15.03 8.98 -4.75
CA MET A 46 -16.15 8.16 -5.25
C MET A 46 -16.18 6.75 -4.65
N PHE A 47 -15.03 6.12 -4.42
CA PHE A 47 -14.92 4.74 -3.98
C PHE A 47 -14.37 4.65 -2.55
N LEU A 48 -15.04 5.32 -1.62
CA LEU A 48 -14.60 5.37 -0.23
C LEU A 48 -15.13 4.16 0.54
N VAL A 49 -14.24 3.51 1.26
CA VAL A 49 -14.59 2.51 2.27
C VAL A 49 -14.63 3.20 3.63
N GLN A 50 -15.74 3.07 4.34
CA GLN A 50 -15.86 3.55 5.70
C GLN A 50 -15.14 2.59 6.65
N ALA A 51 -14.16 3.08 7.38
CA ALA A 51 -13.31 2.31 8.29
C ALA A 51 -13.06 3.08 9.59
N PRO A 52 -12.75 2.39 10.69
CA PRO A 52 -12.46 3.05 11.96
C PRO A 52 -11.17 3.85 11.95
N TYR A 53 -10.23 3.53 11.06
CA TYR A 53 -8.93 4.19 10.94
C TYR A 53 -8.48 4.27 9.49
N TYR A 54 -7.68 5.30 9.23
CA TYR A 54 -7.03 5.49 7.94
C TYR A 54 -5.56 5.82 8.15
N LEU A 55 -4.72 5.33 7.24
CA LEU A 55 -3.34 5.76 7.06
C LEU A 55 -3.30 6.77 5.92
N VAL A 56 -2.66 7.90 6.13
CA VAL A 56 -2.38 8.88 5.08
C VAL A 56 -0.87 9.02 4.95
N LEU A 57 -0.31 8.60 3.83
CA LEU A 57 1.06 8.88 3.48
C LEU A 57 1.11 10.12 2.61
N SER A 58 1.86 11.10 3.06
CA SER A 58 2.17 12.31 2.31
C SER A 58 3.67 12.40 2.04
N ALA A 59 4.07 12.90 0.89
CA ALA A 59 5.47 13.07 0.52
C ALA A 59 5.74 14.47 -0.04
N LYS A 60 6.99 14.90 0.05
CA LYS A 60 7.48 16.09 -0.65
C LYS A 60 7.72 15.76 -2.12
N ASP A 61 7.69 16.79 -2.96
CA ASP A 61 8.01 16.62 -4.38
C ASP A 61 9.44 16.10 -4.56
N HIS A 62 9.55 14.95 -5.21
CA HIS A 62 10.80 14.27 -5.50
C HIS A 62 10.58 13.23 -6.61
N PRO A 63 11.53 13.02 -7.55
CA PRO A 63 11.37 12.06 -8.66
C PRO A 63 11.03 10.62 -8.21
N PHE A 64 11.48 10.22 -7.02
CA PHE A 64 11.19 8.89 -6.45
C PHE A 64 10.08 8.89 -5.39
N ALA A 65 9.34 10.00 -5.20
CA ALA A 65 8.32 10.10 -4.16
C ALA A 65 7.26 9.00 -4.28
N ALA A 66 6.73 8.77 -5.47
CA ALA A 66 5.68 7.78 -5.71
C ALA A 66 6.16 6.34 -5.45
N VAL A 67 7.35 5.98 -5.94
CA VAL A 67 7.94 4.64 -5.72
C VAL A 67 8.21 4.42 -4.24
N ASN A 68 8.78 5.42 -3.58
CA ASN A 68 9.09 5.38 -2.15
C ASN A 68 7.81 5.26 -1.30
N ALA A 69 6.77 6.04 -1.64
CA ALA A 69 5.49 6.00 -0.96
C ALA A 69 4.84 4.60 -1.05
N GLY A 70 4.83 4.00 -2.24
CA GLY A 70 4.33 2.63 -2.45
C GLY A 70 5.11 1.61 -1.64
N TYR A 71 6.43 1.68 -1.67
CA TYR A 71 7.32 0.77 -0.94
C TYR A 71 7.12 0.82 0.58
N VAL A 72 7.02 2.02 1.13
CA VAL A 72 6.83 2.24 2.57
C VAL A 72 5.43 1.84 3.02
N MET A 73 4.40 2.24 2.24
CA MET A 73 3.02 1.93 2.62
C MET A 73 2.73 0.43 2.56
N GLU A 74 3.30 -0.30 1.60
CA GLU A 74 3.09 -1.75 1.52
C GLU A 74 3.71 -2.49 2.70
N GLN A 75 4.86 -2.08 3.23
CA GLN A 75 5.42 -2.65 4.46
C GLN A 75 4.41 -2.51 5.63
N LEU A 76 3.78 -1.34 5.76
CA LEU A 76 2.81 -1.10 6.82
C LEU A 76 1.51 -1.88 6.60
N VAL A 77 1.05 -1.99 5.36
CA VAL A 77 -0.14 -2.81 5.01
C VAL A 77 0.11 -4.28 5.35
N LEU A 78 1.26 -4.83 4.97
CA LEU A 78 1.62 -6.21 5.30
C LEU A 78 1.73 -6.43 6.81
N TYR A 79 2.29 -5.47 7.55
CA TYR A 79 2.31 -5.51 9.01
C TYR A 79 0.89 -5.54 9.60
N LEU A 80 -0.01 -4.66 9.15
CA LEU A 80 -1.40 -4.63 9.62
C LEU A 80 -2.12 -5.95 9.32
N VAL A 81 -1.95 -6.50 8.13
CA VAL A 81 -2.53 -7.80 7.75
C VAL A 81 -1.97 -8.92 8.62
N SER A 82 -0.68 -8.93 8.94
CA SER A 82 -0.08 -9.91 9.86
C SER A 82 -0.64 -9.83 11.30
N LYS A 83 -1.17 -8.67 11.69
CA LYS A 83 -1.88 -8.45 12.97
C LYS A 83 -3.38 -8.76 12.90
N GLY A 84 -3.87 -9.27 11.76
CA GLY A 84 -5.27 -9.64 11.56
C GLY A 84 -6.20 -8.48 11.20
N PHE A 85 -5.68 -7.33 10.77
CA PHE A 85 -6.48 -6.23 10.26
C PHE A 85 -6.80 -6.40 8.78
N ALA A 86 -8.00 -5.99 8.39
CA ALA A 86 -8.34 -5.77 7.00
C ALA A 86 -7.83 -4.39 6.57
N THR A 87 -7.37 -4.30 5.33
CA THR A 87 -6.85 -3.07 4.72
C THR A 87 -7.46 -2.85 3.35
N CYS A 88 -7.63 -1.59 2.94
CA CYS A 88 -8.09 -1.23 1.61
C CYS A 88 -7.44 0.07 1.15
N TYR A 89 -6.71 0.03 0.03
CA TYR A 89 -6.23 1.24 -0.65
C TYR A 89 -7.41 2.02 -1.23
N LEU A 90 -7.43 3.33 -0.97
CA LEU A 90 -8.46 4.25 -1.45
C LEU A 90 -7.87 5.14 -2.56
N GLY A 91 -7.94 4.65 -3.80
CA GLY A 91 -7.27 5.29 -4.95
C GLY A 91 -7.80 6.68 -5.33
N ASP A 92 -9.01 7.04 -4.90
CA ASP A 92 -9.62 8.35 -5.18
C ASP A 92 -9.87 9.18 -3.91
N ALA A 93 -9.32 8.78 -2.78
CA ALA A 93 -9.49 9.53 -1.53
C ALA A 93 -8.65 10.81 -1.57
N LYS A 94 -9.32 11.96 -1.48
CA LYS A 94 -8.69 13.28 -1.43
C LYS A 94 -8.56 13.74 0.01
N SER A 95 -7.33 13.96 0.46
CA SER A 95 -6.98 14.64 1.71
C SER A 95 -6.50 16.07 1.41
N LYS A 96 -6.55 16.93 2.41
CA LYS A 96 -5.94 18.26 2.29
C LYS A 96 -4.42 18.14 2.33
N PRO A 97 -3.68 18.96 1.57
CA PRO A 97 -2.24 19.08 1.72
C PRO A 97 -1.85 19.47 3.15
N ASP A 98 -0.71 18.99 3.61
CA ASP A 98 -0.11 19.41 4.87
C ASP A 98 0.50 20.81 4.73
N LEU A 99 0.63 21.55 5.84
CA LEU A 99 1.16 22.91 5.86
C LEU A 99 2.64 23.00 5.44
N ASP A 100 3.39 21.89 5.57
CA ASP A 100 4.83 21.81 5.28
C ASP A 100 5.17 21.31 3.86
N GLN A 101 4.32 21.56 2.87
CA GLN A 101 4.51 21.14 1.47
C GLN A 101 4.49 19.62 1.24
N TYR A 102 4.00 18.83 2.22
CA TYR A 102 3.73 17.43 1.99
C TYR A 102 2.40 17.23 1.27
N GLN A 103 2.42 16.52 0.16
CA GLN A 103 1.22 16.22 -0.64
C GLN A 103 0.74 14.81 -0.31
N PRO A 104 -0.55 14.62 0.02
CA PRO A 104 -1.11 13.29 0.22
C PRO A 104 -1.00 12.45 -1.05
N MET A 105 -0.43 11.25 -0.95
CA MET A 105 -0.20 10.34 -2.06
C MET A 105 -0.98 9.04 -1.94
N ILE A 106 -1.07 8.50 -0.73
CA ILE A 106 -1.69 7.20 -0.50
C ILE A 106 -2.58 7.30 0.73
N VAL A 107 -3.82 6.81 0.59
CA VAL A 107 -4.75 6.62 1.70
C VAL A 107 -5.10 5.13 1.80
N VAL A 108 -4.99 4.55 2.99
CA VAL A 108 -5.38 3.17 3.27
C VAL A 108 -6.37 3.16 4.42
N ALA A 109 -7.55 2.62 4.19
CA ALA A 109 -8.51 2.30 5.24
C ALA A 109 -8.11 1.01 5.96
N PHE A 110 -8.22 0.95 7.30
CA PHE A 110 -7.96 -0.28 8.04
C PHE A 110 -8.82 -0.42 9.29
N GLY A 111 -9.00 -1.67 9.72
CA GLY A 111 -9.79 -2.03 10.89
C GLY A 111 -9.97 -3.54 11.01
N LYS A 112 -10.70 -4.00 12.04
CA LYS A 112 -11.08 -5.43 12.13
C LYS A 112 -12.04 -5.76 10.96
N ALA A 113 -11.77 -6.88 10.27
CA ALA A 113 -12.68 -7.37 9.25
C ALA A 113 -14.04 -7.73 9.87
N ALA A 114 -15.14 -7.46 9.16
CA ALA A 114 -16.43 -7.98 9.55
C ALA A 114 -16.42 -9.52 9.47
N ALA A 115 -17.07 -10.19 10.42
CA ALA A 115 -17.13 -11.66 10.47
C ALA A 115 -17.70 -12.31 9.19
N THR A 116 -18.51 -11.55 8.44
CA THR A 116 -19.11 -11.95 7.17
C THR A 116 -18.28 -11.62 5.94
N ALA A 117 -17.13 -10.98 6.11
CA ALA A 117 -16.28 -10.56 4.99
C ALA A 117 -15.53 -11.75 4.39
N VAL A 118 -16.16 -12.45 3.46
CA VAL A 118 -15.50 -13.45 2.62
C VAL A 118 -14.72 -12.73 1.53
N LYS A 119 -13.42 -12.62 1.70
CA LYS A 119 -12.55 -12.00 0.70
C LYS A 119 -12.25 -13.01 -0.40
N LYS A 120 -12.84 -12.85 -1.57
CA LYS A 120 -12.40 -13.59 -2.76
C LYS A 120 -11.01 -13.06 -3.16
N PRO A 121 -10.04 -13.95 -3.48
CA PRO A 121 -8.75 -13.52 -4.01
C PRO A 121 -8.97 -12.68 -5.28
N ALA A 122 -8.30 -11.54 -5.36
CA ALA A 122 -8.35 -10.75 -6.59
C ALA A 122 -7.67 -11.52 -7.73
N SER A 123 -8.29 -11.48 -8.92
CA SER A 123 -7.68 -12.04 -10.13
C SER A 123 -6.29 -11.45 -10.37
N ARG A 124 -5.37 -12.26 -10.83
CA ARG A 124 -4.02 -11.81 -11.20
C ARG A 124 -3.63 -12.33 -12.58
N LYS A 125 -2.97 -11.49 -13.36
CA LYS A 125 -2.38 -11.88 -14.66
C LYS A 125 -1.44 -13.06 -14.46
N LYS A 126 -1.34 -13.92 -15.47
CA LYS A 126 -0.39 -15.02 -15.45
C LYS A 126 1.04 -14.50 -15.52
N LEU A 127 1.99 -15.23 -14.96
CA LEU A 127 3.39 -14.84 -15.02
C LEU A 127 3.88 -14.64 -16.45
N THR A 128 3.43 -15.48 -17.39
CA THR A 128 3.73 -15.41 -18.81
C THR A 128 3.25 -14.13 -19.50
N GLU A 129 2.26 -13.44 -18.93
CA GLU A 129 1.76 -12.15 -19.45
C GLU A 129 2.55 -10.96 -18.89
N LEU A 130 3.33 -11.18 -17.81
CA LEU A 130 4.03 -10.13 -17.09
C LEU A 130 5.54 -10.16 -17.31
N VAL A 131 6.10 -11.25 -17.83
CA VAL A 131 7.53 -11.42 -18.06
C VAL A 131 7.79 -11.51 -19.55
N ASN A 132 8.65 -10.63 -20.09
CA ASN A 132 8.94 -10.54 -21.52
C ASN A 132 9.88 -11.64 -22.05
N GLN A 133 10.41 -12.52 -21.22
CA GLN A 133 11.29 -13.63 -21.62
C GLN A 133 10.90 -14.92 -20.89
N PRO A 134 11.19 -16.10 -21.49
CA PRO A 134 10.86 -17.37 -20.86
C PRO A 134 11.50 -17.52 -19.48
N PRO A 135 10.97 -18.43 -18.66
CA PRO A 135 11.17 -18.43 -17.22
C PRO A 135 12.64 -18.39 -16.88
N VAL A 136 12.95 -17.38 -16.11
CA VAL A 136 14.25 -17.12 -15.51
C VAL A 136 14.78 -18.38 -14.89
N ALA A 137 15.92 -18.81 -15.36
CA ALA A 137 16.68 -19.92 -14.78
C ALA A 137 17.08 -19.66 -13.30
N GLN A 138 16.98 -18.41 -12.85
CA GLN A 138 17.29 -17.99 -11.50
C GLN A 138 16.06 -18.09 -10.58
N GLN A 139 16.03 -19.11 -9.74
CA GLN A 139 14.95 -19.37 -8.79
C GLN A 139 14.58 -18.15 -7.89
N ASN A 140 15.57 -17.32 -7.53
CA ASN A 140 15.35 -16.14 -6.69
C ASN A 140 14.60 -15.05 -7.45
N ALA A 141 14.93 -14.77 -8.71
CA ALA A 141 14.21 -13.78 -9.51
C ALA A 141 12.74 -14.19 -9.70
N ARG A 142 12.48 -15.48 -9.92
CA ARG A 142 11.09 -15.98 -10.01
C ARG A 142 10.30 -15.75 -8.74
N LYS A 143 10.85 -16.00 -7.56
CA LYS A 143 10.19 -15.74 -6.27
C LYS A 143 9.86 -14.26 -6.07
N ILE A 144 10.80 -13.37 -6.44
CA ILE A 144 10.59 -11.92 -6.34
C ILE A 144 9.47 -11.47 -7.28
N ILE A 145 9.47 -11.93 -8.53
CA ILE A 145 8.44 -11.57 -9.52
C ILE A 145 7.07 -12.13 -9.13
N GLU A 146 6.99 -13.35 -8.59
CA GLU A 146 5.74 -13.93 -8.09
C GLU A 146 5.18 -13.11 -6.91
N ALA A 147 6.02 -12.64 -6.00
CA ALA A 147 5.60 -11.75 -4.92
C ALA A 147 5.11 -10.39 -5.48
N ALA A 148 5.84 -9.80 -6.44
CA ALA A 148 5.44 -8.55 -7.08
C ALA A 148 4.15 -8.67 -7.90
N ARG A 149 3.90 -9.83 -8.53
CA ARG A 149 2.69 -10.12 -9.32
C ARG A 149 1.40 -9.97 -8.52
N ILE A 150 1.42 -10.30 -7.24
CA ILE A 150 0.23 -10.24 -6.38
C ILE A 150 0.00 -8.84 -5.77
N ALA A 151 0.87 -7.87 -6.01
CA ALA A 151 0.72 -6.51 -5.52
C ALA A 151 -0.64 -5.88 -5.92
N PRO A 152 -1.20 -4.99 -5.11
CA PRO A 152 -2.41 -4.26 -5.48
C PRO A 152 -2.13 -3.23 -6.57
N SER A 153 -3.12 -2.95 -7.39
CA SER A 153 -3.07 -1.88 -8.40
C SER A 153 -4.43 -1.23 -8.58
N ALA A 154 -4.44 0.02 -9.03
CA ALA A 154 -5.67 0.74 -9.35
C ALA A 154 -6.49 -0.07 -10.38
N PHE A 155 -7.78 -0.27 -10.10
CA PHE A 155 -8.72 -1.07 -10.92
C PHE A 155 -8.20 -2.48 -11.28
N ASN A 156 -7.22 -3.00 -10.51
CA ASN A 156 -6.56 -4.28 -10.78
C ASN A 156 -5.92 -4.38 -12.18
N LEU A 157 -5.47 -3.27 -12.74
CA LEU A 157 -4.89 -3.19 -14.09
C LEU A 157 -3.57 -3.94 -14.23
N GLN A 158 -2.79 -4.05 -13.12
CA GLN A 158 -1.50 -4.73 -13.09
C GLN A 158 -0.58 -4.27 -14.23
N PRO A 159 -0.24 -2.96 -14.27
CA PRO A 159 0.38 -2.33 -15.45
C PRO A 159 1.89 -2.55 -15.53
N TRP A 160 2.43 -3.45 -14.77
CA TRP A 160 3.86 -3.75 -14.73
C TRP A 160 4.25 -4.88 -15.67
N ARG A 161 5.47 -4.81 -16.15
CA ARG A 161 6.17 -5.88 -16.85
C ARG A 161 7.56 -6.04 -16.22
N PHE A 162 8.01 -7.28 -16.14
CA PHE A 162 9.29 -7.64 -15.55
C PHE A 162 10.22 -8.20 -16.61
N MET A 163 11.46 -7.75 -16.62
CA MET A 163 12.53 -8.26 -17.48
C MET A 163 13.74 -8.61 -16.60
N PRO A 164 13.90 -9.88 -16.25
CA PRO A 164 15.10 -10.33 -15.56
C PRO A 164 16.27 -10.36 -16.54
N GLN A 165 17.32 -9.63 -16.26
CA GLN A 165 18.55 -9.58 -17.06
C GLN A 165 19.75 -9.26 -16.17
N ASP A 166 20.89 -9.95 -16.38
CA ASP A 166 22.17 -9.67 -15.73
C ASP A 166 22.09 -9.56 -14.20
N GLY A 167 21.36 -10.49 -13.56
CA GLY A 167 21.18 -10.51 -12.12
C GLY A 167 20.28 -9.41 -11.54
N LYS A 168 19.61 -8.63 -12.40
CA LYS A 168 18.67 -7.57 -12.06
C LYS A 168 17.27 -7.90 -12.56
N ILE A 169 16.26 -7.27 -11.99
CA ILE A 169 14.88 -7.30 -12.49
C ILE A 169 14.52 -5.87 -12.86
N HIS A 170 14.39 -5.62 -14.16
CA HIS A 170 13.88 -4.35 -14.67
C HIS A 170 12.35 -4.37 -14.61
N ILE A 171 11.75 -3.29 -14.12
CA ILE A 171 10.29 -3.13 -13.99
C ILE A 171 9.87 -1.99 -14.91
N PHE A 172 8.93 -2.31 -15.79
CA PHE A 172 8.33 -1.34 -16.73
C PHE A 172 6.85 -1.16 -16.39
N MET A 173 6.36 0.06 -16.56
CA MET A 173 4.94 0.37 -16.50
C MET A 173 4.39 0.46 -17.92
N THR A 174 3.20 -0.14 -18.17
CA THR A 174 2.52 -0.17 -19.49
C THR A 174 1.17 0.53 -19.41
#